data_dad38ab359b128fc1c5da72100bda6e4
#
_entry.id   dad38ab359b128fc1c5da72100bda6e4
#
_cell.length_a   1.000
_cell.length_b   1.000
_cell.length_c   1.000
_cell.angle_alpha   90.00
_cell.angle_beta   90.00
_cell.angle_gamma   90.00
#
_symmetry.space_group_name_H-M   'P 1'
#
loop_
_entity.id
_entity.type
_entity.pdbx_description
1 polymer ?
#
loop_
_entity_poly.entity_id
_entity_poly.type
_entity_poly.pdbx_seq_one_letter_code
_entity_poly.pdbx_strand_id
1 'polypeptide(L)' 'SYVQISSQRSESEAQAAFRGLQAKFPDQLGGRQPSIHKVDLGAKGTYYRAMVGPFANASEASQLCSSLKAAGGQCLVQRN' A
#
# COMPACT_ATOMS: atom_id res chain seq x y z
N SER A 1 -6.84 -9.78 -2.82
CA SER A 1 -5.43 -9.44 -2.54
C SER A 1 -5.22 -7.95 -2.55
N TYR A 2 -4.31 -7.49 -1.72
CA TYR A 2 -3.93 -6.07 -1.62
C TYR A 2 -2.43 -5.92 -1.81
N VAL A 3 -2.01 -4.72 -2.18
CA VAL A 3 -0.59 -4.35 -2.19
C VAL A 3 -0.37 -3.31 -1.10
N GLN A 4 0.46 -3.64 -0.12
CA GLN A 4 0.83 -2.72 0.94
C GLN A 4 2.02 -1.88 0.47
N ILE A 5 1.88 -0.56 0.54
CA ILE A 5 2.94 0.34 0.08
C ILE A 5 3.53 1.19 1.22
N SER A 6 2.87 1.23 2.38
CA SER A 6 3.37 1.98 3.53
C SER A 6 2.72 1.46 4.81
N SER A 7 3.39 1.68 5.93
CA SER A 7 2.86 1.39 7.26
C SER A 7 3.23 2.55 8.17
N GLN A 8 2.23 3.14 8.81
CA GLN A 8 2.40 4.33 9.64
C GLN A 8 1.73 4.14 10.98
N ARG A 9 1.97 5.07 11.92
CA ARG A 9 1.44 4.97 13.27
C ARG A 9 0.07 5.63 13.43
N SER A 10 -0.41 6.36 12.42
CA SER A 10 -1.74 6.97 12.44
C SER A 10 -2.37 6.90 11.06
N GLU A 11 -3.70 7.02 11.02
CA GLU A 11 -4.43 7.01 9.76
C GLU A 11 -4.06 8.20 8.89
N SER A 12 -3.93 9.38 9.47
CA SER A 12 -3.58 10.57 8.70
C SER A 12 -2.18 10.47 8.10
N GLU A 13 -1.24 9.88 8.84
CA GLU A 13 0.11 9.65 8.30
C GLU A 13 0.08 8.62 7.17
N ALA A 14 -0.75 7.59 7.29
CA ALA A 14 -0.87 6.59 6.22
C ALA A 14 -1.46 7.20 4.96
N GLN A 15 -2.47 8.06 5.09
CA GLN A 15 -3.05 8.76 3.94
C GLN A 15 -2.04 9.70 3.30
N ALA A 16 -1.29 10.45 4.11
CA ALA A 16 -0.28 11.36 3.61
C ALA A 16 0.83 10.62 2.88
N ALA A 17 1.25 9.46 3.43
CA ALA A 17 2.25 8.63 2.81
C ALA A 17 1.77 8.10 1.46
N PHE A 18 0.50 7.68 1.37
CA PHE A 18 -0.07 7.23 0.11
C PHE A 18 -0.03 8.34 -0.95
N ARG A 19 -0.46 9.55 -0.58
CA ARG A 19 -0.48 10.68 -1.51
C ARG A 19 0.92 11.04 -2.00
N GLY A 20 1.91 11.00 -1.10
CA GLY A 20 3.29 11.24 -1.47
C GLY A 20 3.80 10.21 -2.46
N LEU A 21 3.49 8.93 -2.22
CA LEU A 21 3.89 7.86 -3.13
C LEU A 21 3.14 7.94 -4.46
N GLN A 22 1.87 8.32 -4.42
CA GLN A 22 1.08 8.50 -5.63
C GLN A 22 1.67 9.60 -6.52
N ALA A 23 2.14 10.68 -5.92
CA ALA A 23 2.79 11.76 -6.65
C ALA A 23 4.14 11.32 -7.21
N LYS A 24 4.86 10.47 -6.48
CA LYS A 24 6.16 9.97 -6.91
C LYS A 24 6.05 8.89 -7.98
N PHE A 25 5.00 8.07 -7.91
CA PHE A 25 4.79 6.96 -8.84
C PHE A 25 3.42 7.06 -9.51
N PRO A 26 3.21 8.11 -10.33
CA PRO A 26 1.88 8.36 -10.90
C PRO A 26 1.44 7.26 -11.87
N ASP A 27 2.37 6.60 -12.56
CA ASP A 27 2.01 5.54 -13.49
C ASP A 27 1.46 4.31 -12.78
N GLN A 28 1.99 4.01 -11.59
CA GLN A 28 1.58 2.83 -10.83
C GLN A 28 0.40 3.13 -9.91
N LEU A 29 0.35 4.31 -9.31
CA LEU A 29 -0.60 4.63 -8.26
C LEU A 29 -1.61 5.71 -8.62
N GLY A 30 -1.44 6.38 -9.76
CA GLY A 30 -2.35 7.44 -10.18
C GLY A 30 -3.77 6.92 -10.37
N GLY A 31 -4.75 7.73 -9.92
CA GLY A 31 -6.16 7.37 -10.04
C GLY A 31 -6.65 6.32 -9.05
N ARG A 32 -5.76 5.77 -8.21
CA ARG A 32 -6.14 4.77 -7.22
C ARG A 32 -6.50 5.44 -5.91
N GLN A 33 -7.41 4.81 -5.18
CA GLN A 33 -7.82 5.27 -3.85
C GLN A 33 -7.04 4.48 -2.79
N PRO A 34 -6.62 5.14 -1.70
CA PRO A 34 -5.96 4.43 -0.62
C PRO A 34 -6.96 3.59 0.15
N SER A 35 -6.53 2.40 0.55
CA SER A 35 -7.27 1.56 1.48
C SER A 35 -6.42 1.47 2.74
N ILE A 36 -6.88 2.10 3.82
CA ILE A 36 -6.12 2.16 5.06
C ILE A 36 -6.63 1.08 6.00
N HIS A 37 -5.76 0.16 6.37
CA HIS A 37 -6.10 -0.96 7.25
C HIS A 37 -5.41 -0.79 8.60
N LYS A 38 -6.20 -0.73 9.65
CA LYS A 38 -5.70 -0.67 11.02
C LYS A 38 -5.31 -2.08 11.47
N VAL A 39 -4.11 -2.22 11.98
CA VAL A 39 -3.58 -3.51 12.44
C VAL A 39 -3.05 -3.36 13.86
N ASP A 40 -3.56 -4.20 14.76
CA ASP A 40 -3.08 -4.25 16.14
C ASP A 40 -2.04 -5.37 16.23
N LEU A 41 -0.80 -4.99 16.51
CA LEU A 41 0.32 -5.93 16.62
C LEU A 41 0.70 -6.21 18.07
N GLY A 42 -0.21 -6.03 19.02
CA GLY A 42 0.02 -6.31 20.42
C GLY A 42 1.11 -5.42 21.00
N ALA A 43 2.17 -6.03 21.51
CA ALA A 43 3.26 -5.29 22.15
C ALA A 43 3.96 -4.31 21.21
N LYS A 44 3.90 -4.55 19.89
CA LYS A 44 4.51 -3.66 18.90
C LYS A 44 3.64 -2.43 18.63
N GLY A 45 2.40 -2.43 19.09
CA GLY A 45 1.49 -1.30 18.95
C GLY A 45 0.55 -1.43 17.77
N THR A 46 -0.12 -0.33 17.45
CA THR A 46 -1.09 -0.26 16.37
C THR A 46 -0.48 0.44 15.17
N TYR A 47 -0.68 -0.12 14.00
CA TYR A 47 -0.19 0.43 12.74
C TYR A 47 -1.34 0.58 11.75
N TYR A 48 -1.17 1.53 10.85
CA TYR A 48 -2.12 1.79 9.77
C TYR A 48 -1.41 1.54 8.46
N ARG A 49 -1.84 0.52 7.75
CA ARG A 49 -1.22 0.10 6.48
C ARG A 49 -1.94 0.76 5.32
N ALA A 50 -1.19 1.48 4.50
CA ALA A 50 -1.72 2.06 3.27
C ALA A 50 -1.63 1.00 2.17
N MET A 51 -2.75 0.63 1.63
CA MET A 51 -2.86 -0.45 0.67
C MET A 51 -3.58 -0.04 -0.58
N VAL A 52 -3.30 -0.75 -1.66
CA VAL A 52 -3.97 -0.61 -2.95
C VAL A 52 -4.73 -1.90 -3.22
N GLY A 53 -5.94 -1.78 -3.69
CA GLY A 53 -6.79 -2.92 -4.02
C GLY A 53 -8.23 -2.64 -3.66
N PRO A 54 -9.04 -3.70 -3.56
CA PRO A 54 -8.66 -5.10 -3.71
C PRO A 54 -8.41 -5.51 -5.16
N PHE A 55 -7.49 -6.43 -5.35
CA PHE A 55 -7.26 -7.06 -6.66
C PHE A 55 -8.00 -8.38 -6.73
N ALA A 56 -8.38 -8.77 -7.94
CA ALA A 56 -9.14 -10.00 -8.14
C ALA A 56 -8.35 -11.25 -7.72
N ASN A 57 -7.02 -11.20 -7.90
CA ASN A 57 -6.17 -12.34 -7.55
C ASN A 57 -4.75 -11.85 -7.24
N ALA A 58 -3.95 -12.77 -6.70
CA ALA A 58 -2.58 -12.45 -6.30
C ALA A 58 -1.67 -12.09 -7.48
N SER A 59 -1.98 -12.62 -8.66
CA SER A 59 -1.20 -12.34 -9.86
C SER A 59 -1.28 -10.85 -10.24
N GLU A 60 -2.48 -10.28 -10.20
CA GLU A 60 -2.65 -8.85 -10.49
C GLU A 60 -1.94 -7.98 -9.46
N ALA A 61 -2.05 -8.36 -8.18
CA ALA A 61 -1.36 -7.64 -7.12
C ALA A 61 0.16 -7.71 -7.30
N SER A 62 0.67 -8.88 -7.67
CA SER A 62 2.10 -9.08 -7.90
C SER A 62 2.61 -8.27 -9.08
N GLN A 63 1.80 -8.11 -10.12
CA GLN A 63 2.17 -7.31 -11.28
C GLN A 63 2.37 -5.85 -10.89
N LEU A 64 1.44 -5.30 -10.12
CA LEU A 64 1.59 -3.93 -9.64
C LEU A 64 2.82 -3.80 -8.74
N CYS A 65 3.02 -4.77 -7.86
CA CYS A 65 4.16 -4.77 -6.96
C CYS A 65 5.48 -4.79 -7.74
N SER A 66 5.58 -5.63 -8.76
CA SER A 66 6.77 -5.70 -9.61
C SER A 66 7.02 -4.38 -10.33
N SER A 67 5.98 -3.77 -10.86
CA SER A 67 6.07 -2.49 -11.55
C SER A 67 6.55 -1.39 -10.61
N LEU A 68 6.02 -1.37 -9.38
CA LEU A 68 6.39 -0.39 -8.39
C LEU A 68 7.85 -0.55 -7.96
N LYS A 69 8.29 -1.78 -7.74
CA LYS A 69 9.68 -2.07 -7.39
C LYS A 69 10.63 -1.67 -8.52
N ALA A 70 10.25 -1.94 -9.77
CA ALA A 70 11.05 -1.56 -10.92
C ALA A 70 11.20 -0.04 -11.02
N ALA A 71 10.22 0.71 -10.55
CA ALA A 71 10.27 2.17 -10.53
C ALA A 71 11.02 2.73 -9.31
N GLY A 72 11.45 1.87 -8.40
CA GLY A 72 12.20 2.27 -7.21
C GLY A 72 11.39 2.34 -5.94
N GLY A 73 10.15 1.90 -5.96
CA GLY A 73 9.28 1.88 -4.80
C GLY A 73 9.39 0.59 -4.00
N GLN A 74 8.67 0.55 -2.89
CA GLN A 74 8.56 -0.63 -2.04
C GLN A 74 7.12 -1.12 -2.06
N CYS A 75 6.94 -2.42 -1.98
CA CYS A 75 5.61 -2.99 -1.89
C CYS A 75 5.65 -4.38 -1.28
N LEU A 76 4.50 -4.79 -0.76
CA LEU A 76 4.33 -6.12 -0.19
C LEU A 76 2.93 -6.59 -0.56
N VAL A 77 2.82 -7.77 -1.17
CA VAL A 77 1.52 -8.36 -1.50
C VAL A 77 0.93 -8.96 -0.24
N GLN A 78 -0.30 -8.54 0.08
CA GLN A 78 -1.05 -9.09 1.20
C GLN A 78 -2.19 -9.95 0.65
N ARG A 79 -2.21 -11.20 1.02
CA ARG A 79 -3.29 -12.12 0.66
C ARG A 79 -4.38 -11.98 1.70
N ASN A 80 -5.28 -11.12 1.39
CA ASN A 80 -6.38 -10.75 2.27
C ASN A 80 -6.23 -11.13 3.70
#